data_4d90c4088f70e3f97bcd82a6bd1a008d
#
_entry.id   4d90c4088f70e3f97bcd82a6bd1a008d
#
_cell.length_a   1.000
_cell.length_b   1.000
_cell.length_c   1.000
_cell.angle_alpha   90.00
_cell.angle_beta   90.00
_cell.angle_gamma   90.00
#
_symmetry.space_group_name_H-M   'P 1'
#
loop_
_entity.id
_entity.type
_entity.pdbx_description
1 polymer ?
#
loop_
_entity_poly.entity_id
_entity_poly.type
_entity_poly.pdbx_seq_one_letter_code
_entity_poly.pdbx_strand_id
1 'polypeptide(L)'
;MTGSAPAQLRPLRPTDAPAVLAAFHAGTVGMADPAEVTDEASARAYVDGLVQAEGTDAVAVVERGTDTLIGLVAVVRLTAWLHQGWRGDAIMSRAATTVADAELAEGGLERIELAHRADSPTAGAVARAAGLRHEGTQRGRLRAGGRRLDVHRYGRLAADPLPEERVRPLPWASDARPWADR
;
A
#
# COMPACT_ATOMS: atom_id res chain seq x y z
N MET A 1 -17.58 16.60 16.08
CA MET A 1 -18.00 15.23 15.72
C MET A 1 -16.77 14.52 15.18
N THR A 2 -16.12 13.70 16.00
CA THR A 2 -14.97 12.87 15.60
C THR A 2 -15.52 11.66 14.83
N GLY A 3 -15.76 11.84 13.53
CA GLY A 3 -16.15 10.73 12.66
C GLY A 3 -15.10 9.62 12.75
N SER A 4 -15.53 8.41 13.08
CA SER A 4 -14.71 7.21 12.96
C SER A 4 -14.16 7.12 11.53
N ALA A 5 -12.90 6.68 11.38
CA ALA A 5 -12.34 6.50 10.04
C ALA A 5 -13.23 5.52 9.24
N PRO A 6 -13.56 5.82 7.98
CA PRO A 6 -14.41 4.95 7.15
C PRO A 6 -13.73 3.63 6.79
N ALA A 7 -12.43 3.51 7.03
CA ALA A 7 -11.62 2.36 6.69
C ALA A 7 -10.82 1.84 7.90
N GLN A 8 -10.42 0.58 7.82
CA GLN A 8 -9.58 -0.12 8.79
C GLN A 8 -8.62 -1.07 8.07
N LEU A 9 -7.64 -1.59 8.81
CA LEU A 9 -6.61 -2.49 8.29
C LEU A 9 -6.78 -3.89 8.86
N ARG A 10 -6.48 -4.90 8.05
CA ARG A 10 -6.29 -6.31 8.48
C ARG A 10 -5.28 -7.02 7.59
N PRO A 11 -4.75 -8.17 8.01
CA PRO A 11 -3.97 -9.01 7.10
C PRO A 11 -4.74 -9.34 5.82
N LEU A 12 -4.03 -9.38 4.68
CA LEU A 12 -4.60 -9.86 3.41
C LEU A 12 -4.85 -11.37 3.52
N ARG A 13 -5.95 -11.84 2.91
CA ARG A 13 -6.35 -13.24 2.94
C ARG A 13 -6.46 -13.80 1.51
N PRO A 14 -6.19 -15.09 1.29
CA PRO A 14 -6.43 -15.72 -0.02
C PRO A 14 -7.86 -15.53 -0.54
N THR A 15 -8.83 -15.44 0.38
CA THR A 15 -10.25 -15.21 0.07
C THR A 15 -10.56 -13.81 -0.47
N ASP A 16 -9.59 -12.89 -0.46
CA ASP A 16 -9.76 -11.53 -0.99
C ASP A 16 -9.62 -11.44 -2.52
N ALA A 17 -9.17 -12.52 -3.19
CA ALA A 17 -8.91 -12.51 -4.62
C ALA A 17 -10.09 -12.03 -5.49
N PRO A 18 -11.37 -12.41 -5.25
CA PRO A 18 -12.50 -11.89 -6.01
C PRO A 18 -12.68 -10.37 -5.84
N ALA A 19 -12.47 -9.85 -4.63
CA ALA A 19 -12.58 -8.41 -4.36
C ALA A 19 -11.42 -7.62 -5.00
N VAL A 20 -10.23 -8.22 -5.07
CA VAL A 20 -9.08 -7.67 -5.82
C VAL A 20 -9.43 -7.57 -7.30
N LEU A 21 -9.96 -8.63 -7.92
CA LEU A 21 -10.39 -8.62 -9.31
C LEU A 21 -11.42 -7.51 -9.58
N ALA A 22 -12.45 -7.42 -8.75
CA ALA A 22 -13.48 -6.41 -8.87
C ALA A 22 -12.90 -4.98 -8.78
N ALA A 23 -11.96 -4.75 -7.86
CA ALA A 23 -11.29 -3.46 -7.72
C ALA A 23 -10.45 -3.09 -8.97
N PHE A 24 -9.74 -4.05 -9.56
CA PHE A 24 -8.96 -3.82 -10.78
C PHE A 24 -9.86 -3.54 -11.98
N HIS A 25 -10.99 -4.23 -12.13
CA HIS A 25 -11.98 -3.95 -13.17
C HIS A 25 -12.64 -2.58 -13.01
N ALA A 26 -12.91 -2.15 -11.78
CA ALA A 26 -13.46 -0.82 -11.50
C ALA A 26 -12.42 0.32 -11.69
N GLY A 27 -11.16 -0.03 -11.81
CA GLY A 27 -10.02 0.88 -11.88
C GLY A 27 -9.38 1.13 -10.53
N THR A 28 -8.08 0.83 -10.44
CA THR A 28 -7.25 1.10 -9.28
C THR A 28 -6.36 2.31 -9.52
N VAL A 29 -5.95 2.96 -8.44
CA VAL A 29 -4.89 3.97 -8.45
C VAL A 29 -3.75 3.41 -7.65
N GLY A 30 -2.74 2.92 -8.35
CA GLY A 30 -1.62 2.22 -7.73
C GLY A 30 -0.31 2.95 -7.85
N MET A 31 0.62 2.54 -6.99
CA MET A 31 2.02 2.86 -7.07
C MET A 31 2.73 1.68 -7.72
N ALA A 32 3.43 1.95 -8.80
CA ALA A 32 4.41 1.16 -9.50
C ALA A 32 4.26 -0.36 -9.55
N ASP A 33 4.02 -0.85 -10.65
CA ASP A 33 3.95 -2.19 -11.20
C ASP A 33 2.53 -2.73 -11.27
N PRO A 34 1.83 -2.49 -12.39
CA PRO A 34 0.53 -3.09 -12.58
C PRO A 34 0.75 -4.60 -12.79
N ALA A 35 0.54 -5.39 -11.74
CA ALA A 35 0.16 -6.76 -11.96
C ALA A 35 -1.08 -6.71 -12.86
N GLU A 36 -1.05 -7.36 -14.02
CA GLU A 36 -2.23 -7.48 -14.86
C GLU A 36 -3.20 -8.47 -14.22
N VAL A 37 -4.07 -7.95 -13.35
CA VAL A 37 -5.18 -8.72 -12.79
C VAL A 37 -6.37 -8.54 -13.71
N THR A 38 -6.61 -9.55 -14.55
CA THR A 38 -7.63 -9.49 -15.61
C THR A 38 -8.75 -10.52 -15.43
N ASP A 39 -8.49 -11.57 -14.66
CA ASP A 39 -9.40 -12.69 -14.42
C ASP A 39 -9.20 -13.29 -13.01
N GLU A 40 -10.02 -14.28 -12.65
CA GLU A 40 -9.94 -14.92 -11.33
C GLU A 40 -8.61 -15.63 -11.08
N ALA A 41 -8.01 -16.21 -12.11
CA ALA A 41 -6.74 -16.95 -11.97
C ALA A 41 -5.60 -15.98 -11.67
N SER A 42 -5.51 -14.87 -12.41
CA SER A 42 -4.51 -13.82 -12.18
C SER A 42 -4.72 -13.09 -10.86
N ALA A 43 -5.99 -12.86 -10.44
CA ALA A 43 -6.29 -12.29 -9.13
C ALA A 43 -5.85 -13.19 -7.99
N ARG A 44 -6.12 -14.50 -8.10
CA ARG A 44 -5.67 -15.48 -7.12
C ARG A 44 -4.15 -15.56 -7.05
N ALA A 45 -3.48 -15.66 -8.20
CA ALA A 45 -2.03 -15.69 -8.27
C ALA A 45 -1.39 -14.43 -7.66
N TYR A 46 -1.99 -13.26 -7.89
CA TYR A 46 -1.55 -12.01 -7.30
C TYR A 46 -1.65 -12.01 -5.77
N VAL A 47 -2.81 -12.41 -5.23
CA VAL A 47 -3.03 -12.46 -3.77
C VAL A 47 -2.15 -13.51 -3.12
N ASP A 48 -2.08 -14.74 -3.69
CA ASP A 48 -1.25 -15.82 -3.18
C ASP A 48 0.23 -15.45 -3.21
N GLY A 49 0.67 -14.77 -4.26
CA GLY A 49 2.03 -14.26 -4.37
C GLY A 49 2.39 -13.26 -3.27
N LEU A 50 1.44 -12.43 -2.84
CA LEU A 50 1.65 -11.48 -1.75
C LEU A 50 1.59 -12.15 -0.37
N VAL A 51 0.69 -13.11 -0.18
CA VAL A 51 0.49 -13.80 1.10
C VAL A 51 1.62 -14.79 1.39
N GLN A 52 2.19 -15.42 0.34
CA GLN A 52 3.22 -16.46 0.48
C GLN A 52 4.65 -15.94 0.30
N ALA A 53 4.84 -14.71 -0.13
CA ALA A 53 6.17 -14.16 -0.34
C ALA A 53 6.90 -13.95 1.00
N GLU A 54 8.00 -14.66 1.19
CA GLU A 54 8.85 -14.51 2.39
C GLU A 54 9.26 -13.04 2.58
N GLY A 55 9.12 -12.55 3.79
CA GLY A 55 9.43 -11.19 4.17
C GLY A 55 8.48 -10.14 3.58
N THR A 56 7.35 -10.53 2.98
CA THR A 56 6.32 -9.59 2.52
C THR A 56 5.14 -9.59 3.47
N ASP A 57 4.82 -8.42 4.01
CA ASP A 57 3.60 -8.22 4.80
C ASP A 57 2.54 -7.53 3.96
N ALA A 58 1.48 -8.26 3.67
CA ALA A 58 0.37 -7.78 2.87
C ALA A 58 -0.84 -7.43 3.75
N VAL A 59 -1.26 -6.18 3.67
CA VAL A 59 -2.33 -5.58 4.47
C VAL A 59 -3.48 -5.14 3.58
N ALA A 60 -4.66 -5.66 3.84
CA ALA A 60 -5.90 -5.21 3.22
C ALA A 60 -6.38 -3.91 3.89
N VAL A 61 -6.75 -2.94 3.07
CA VAL A 61 -7.52 -1.77 3.48
C VAL A 61 -8.98 -2.10 3.22
N VAL A 62 -9.80 -2.14 4.27
CA VAL A 62 -11.21 -2.54 4.16
C VAL A 62 -12.13 -1.45 4.69
N GLU A 63 -13.35 -1.40 4.14
CA GLU A 63 -14.41 -0.55 4.65
C GLU A 63 -14.84 -1.04 6.03
N ARG A 64 -14.95 -0.11 6.96
CA ARG A 64 -15.38 -0.43 8.32
C ARG A 64 -16.86 -0.82 8.35
N GLY A 65 -17.16 -1.97 8.97
CA GLY A 65 -18.49 -2.50 9.15
C GLY A 65 -18.94 -3.52 8.09
N THR A 66 -18.40 -3.45 6.87
CA THR A 66 -18.71 -4.43 5.80
C THR A 66 -17.58 -5.41 5.53
N ASP A 67 -16.34 -5.10 5.97
CA ASP A 67 -15.09 -5.81 5.63
C ASP A 67 -14.79 -5.84 4.12
N THR A 68 -15.47 -5.00 3.33
CA THR A 68 -15.26 -4.90 1.88
C THR A 68 -13.85 -4.38 1.59
N LEU A 69 -13.07 -5.12 0.81
CA LEU A 69 -11.72 -4.69 0.41
C LEU A 69 -11.81 -3.50 -0.54
N ILE A 70 -11.13 -2.41 -0.18
CA ILE A 70 -11.09 -1.15 -0.92
C ILE A 70 -9.67 -0.75 -1.34
N GLY A 71 -8.66 -1.42 -0.81
CA GLY A 71 -7.27 -1.18 -1.15
C GLY A 71 -6.33 -2.20 -0.53
N LEU A 72 -5.05 -2.05 -0.83
CA LEU A 72 -3.99 -2.92 -0.35
C LEU A 72 -2.71 -2.12 -0.11
N VAL A 73 -1.97 -2.50 0.91
CA VAL A 73 -0.59 -2.08 1.18
C VAL A 73 0.24 -3.34 1.38
N ALA A 74 1.32 -3.51 0.63
CA ALA A 74 2.25 -4.61 0.82
C ALA A 74 3.67 -4.06 1.02
N VAL A 75 4.39 -4.62 2.00
CA VAL A 75 5.69 -4.15 2.45
C VAL A 75 6.72 -5.28 2.34
N VAL A 76 7.62 -5.20 1.48
CA VAL A 76 9.08 -5.38 1.40
C VAL A 76 9.60 -4.27 0.50
N ARG A 77 8.87 -3.96 -0.52
CA ARG A 77 8.85 -2.68 -1.23
C ARG A 77 7.44 -2.16 -1.12
N LEU A 78 7.24 -1.03 -0.44
CA LEU A 78 5.92 -0.50 -0.20
C LEU A 78 5.17 -0.36 -1.54
N THR A 79 4.27 -1.28 -1.79
CA THR A 79 3.35 -1.28 -2.92
C THR A 79 1.95 -1.04 -2.36
N ALA A 80 1.19 -0.16 -2.98
CA ALA A 80 -0.16 0.12 -2.52
C ALA A 80 -1.07 0.52 -3.66
N TRP A 81 -2.34 0.19 -3.54
CA TRP A 81 -3.39 0.66 -4.43
C TRP A 81 -4.71 0.86 -3.67
N LEU A 82 -5.56 1.70 -4.21
CA LEU A 82 -6.88 2.00 -3.68
C LEU A 82 -7.91 1.95 -4.80
N HIS A 83 -9.08 1.37 -4.53
CA HIS A 83 -10.22 1.42 -5.43
C HIS A 83 -10.59 2.88 -5.74
N GLN A 84 -10.83 3.20 -7.02
CA GLN A 84 -10.99 4.60 -7.45
C GLN A 84 -12.15 5.33 -6.76
N GLY A 85 -13.23 4.64 -6.40
CA GLY A 85 -14.38 5.20 -5.70
C GLY A 85 -14.09 5.65 -4.26
N TRP A 86 -12.94 5.28 -3.70
CA TRP A 86 -12.50 5.61 -2.33
C TRP A 86 -11.42 6.68 -2.27
N ARG A 87 -11.28 7.45 -3.34
CA ARG A 87 -10.39 8.60 -3.35
C ARG A 87 -10.92 9.68 -2.42
N GLY A 88 -10.03 10.29 -1.69
CA GLY A 88 -10.34 11.32 -0.69
C GLY A 88 -9.96 10.86 0.70
N ASP A 89 -10.25 11.67 1.72
CA ASP A 89 -10.00 11.46 3.15
C ASP A 89 -8.59 10.93 3.51
N ALA A 90 -7.65 11.08 2.57
CA ALA A 90 -6.26 10.61 2.67
C ALA A 90 -6.14 9.12 3.08
N ILE A 91 -7.12 8.26 2.72
CA ILE A 91 -7.19 6.86 3.15
C ILE A 91 -5.88 6.13 2.87
N MET A 92 -5.34 6.24 1.64
CA MET A 92 -4.10 5.56 1.30
C MET A 92 -2.89 6.12 2.05
N SER A 93 -2.80 7.43 2.22
CA SER A 93 -1.73 8.04 3.03
C SER A 93 -1.79 7.55 4.46
N ARG A 94 -2.98 7.47 5.04
CA ARG A 94 -3.21 6.98 6.40
C ARG A 94 -2.90 5.49 6.52
N ALA A 95 -3.31 4.66 5.54
CA ALA A 95 -3.00 3.24 5.50
C ALA A 95 -1.48 3.01 5.41
N ALA A 96 -0.82 3.65 4.45
CA ALA A 96 0.62 3.51 4.25
C ALA A 96 1.42 3.98 5.48
N THR A 97 1.01 5.08 6.11
CA THR A 97 1.63 5.56 7.35
C THR A 97 1.47 4.54 8.47
N THR A 98 0.24 4.02 8.67
CA THR A 98 -0.04 3.06 9.74
C THR A 98 0.79 1.78 9.58
N VAL A 99 0.85 1.24 8.36
CA VAL A 99 1.61 0.02 8.07
C VAL A 99 3.11 0.28 8.19
N ALA A 100 3.62 1.38 7.63
CA ALA A 100 5.05 1.69 7.72
C ALA A 100 5.52 1.91 9.16
N ASP A 101 4.73 2.62 9.98
CA ASP A 101 5.05 2.83 11.39
C ASP A 101 5.09 1.51 12.16
N ALA A 102 4.09 0.65 11.97
CA ALA A 102 3.98 -0.60 12.68
C ALA A 102 5.09 -1.60 12.25
N GLU A 103 5.41 -1.68 10.97
CA GLU A 103 6.49 -2.53 10.46
C GLU A 103 7.87 -2.13 10.98
N LEU A 104 8.16 -0.83 11.02
CA LEU A 104 9.44 -0.32 11.53
C LEU A 104 9.54 -0.40 13.06
N ALA A 105 8.41 -0.35 13.79
CA ALA A 105 8.38 -0.39 15.25
C ALA A 105 8.25 -1.82 15.80
N GLU A 106 7.46 -2.67 15.19
CA GLU A 106 7.03 -3.97 15.71
C GLU A 106 7.36 -5.13 14.74
N GLY A 107 7.32 -4.88 13.43
CA GLY A 107 7.50 -5.89 12.38
C GLY A 107 8.96 -6.31 12.16
N GLY A 108 9.93 -5.61 12.77
CA GLY A 108 11.36 -5.94 12.71
C GLY A 108 12.04 -5.46 11.42
N LEU A 109 11.38 -4.65 10.59
CA LEU A 109 12.03 -4.07 9.42
C LEU A 109 12.93 -2.90 9.82
N GLU A 110 14.14 -2.87 9.28
CA GLU A 110 15.07 -1.75 9.48
C GLU A 110 14.87 -0.64 8.45
N ARG A 111 14.27 -0.97 7.29
CA ARG A 111 14.08 -0.07 6.16
C ARG A 111 12.84 -0.43 5.34
N ILE A 112 12.14 0.60 4.89
CA ILE A 112 11.06 0.51 3.91
C ILE A 112 11.43 1.34 2.69
N GLU A 113 11.20 0.79 1.51
CA GLU A 113 11.39 1.46 0.22
C GLU A 113 10.07 1.59 -0.54
N LEU A 114 9.95 2.66 -1.31
CA LEU A 114 8.85 2.89 -2.23
C LEU A 114 9.39 3.45 -3.55
N ALA A 115 8.84 2.96 -4.64
CA ALA A 115 9.11 3.53 -5.96
C ALA A 115 7.80 3.82 -6.66
N HIS A 116 7.70 4.96 -7.35
CA HIS A 116 6.53 5.31 -8.12
C HIS A 116 6.89 6.07 -9.40
N ARG A 117 5.97 6.07 -10.36
CA ARG A 117 6.13 6.85 -11.59
C ARG A 117 6.24 8.34 -11.26
N ALA A 118 7.20 9.03 -11.86
CA ALA A 118 7.42 10.45 -11.61
C ALA A 118 6.21 11.33 -11.99
N ASP A 119 5.37 10.85 -12.91
CA ASP A 119 4.12 11.51 -13.32
C ASP A 119 2.91 11.21 -12.39
N SER A 120 3.13 10.62 -11.22
CA SER A 120 2.11 10.32 -10.22
C SER A 120 2.29 11.17 -8.94
N PRO A 121 1.79 12.40 -8.89
CA PRO A 121 1.95 13.27 -7.71
C PRO A 121 1.24 12.70 -6.47
N THR A 122 0.15 11.96 -6.67
CA THR A 122 -0.59 11.31 -5.59
C THR A 122 0.27 10.25 -4.88
N ALA A 123 1.01 9.44 -5.63
CA ALA A 123 1.91 8.44 -5.04
C ALA A 123 3.04 9.09 -4.24
N GLY A 124 3.59 10.20 -4.74
CA GLY A 124 4.58 10.99 -4.00
C GLY A 124 4.02 11.59 -2.70
N ALA A 125 2.75 12.00 -2.70
CA ALA A 125 2.09 12.49 -1.48
C ALA A 125 1.94 11.36 -0.44
N VAL A 126 1.56 10.15 -0.88
CA VAL A 126 1.48 8.97 -0.01
C VAL A 126 2.85 8.62 0.58
N ALA A 127 3.91 8.61 -0.24
CA ALA A 127 5.27 8.35 0.22
C ALA A 127 5.69 9.33 1.34
N ARG A 128 5.52 10.62 1.10
CA ARG A 128 5.86 11.65 2.10
C ARG A 128 5.02 11.55 3.37
N ALA A 129 3.72 11.29 3.24
CA ALA A 129 2.84 11.11 4.40
C ALA A 129 3.28 9.92 5.27
N ALA A 130 3.77 8.84 4.66
CA ALA A 130 4.34 7.69 5.37
C ALA A 130 5.78 7.93 5.89
N GLY A 131 6.28 9.15 5.77
CA GLY A 131 7.61 9.53 6.28
C GLY A 131 8.78 9.10 5.42
N LEU A 132 8.53 8.63 4.19
CA LEU A 132 9.61 8.25 3.29
C LEU A 132 10.23 9.49 2.65
N ARG A 133 11.55 9.52 2.58
CA ARG A 133 12.34 10.59 1.98
C ARG A 133 12.68 10.28 0.54
N HIS A 134 12.63 11.28 -0.33
CA HIS A 134 13.04 11.13 -1.72
C HIS A 134 14.55 10.89 -1.80
N GLU A 135 14.97 9.78 -2.38
CA GLU A 135 16.38 9.37 -2.49
C GLU A 135 16.92 9.49 -3.91
N GLY A 136 16.05 9.73 -4.89
CA GLY A 136 16.49 9.95 -6.26
C GLY A 136 15.48 9.61 -7.31
N THR A 137 15.87 9.81 -8.58
CA THR A 137 15.05 9.53 -9.75
C THR A 137 15.81 8.65 -10.73
N GLN A 138 15.20 7.51 -11.07
CA GLN A 138 15.69 6.62 -12.11
C GLN A 138 15.07 7.02 -13.44
N ARG A 139 15.86 7.69 -14.31
CA ARG A 139 15.36 8.17 -15.60
C ARG A 139 15.04 7.02 -16.56
N GLY A 140 13.87 7.09 -17.21
CA GLY A 140 13.44 6.12 -18.22
C GLY A 140 13.35 4.68 -17.71
N ARG A 141 13.21 4.46 -16.40
CA ARG A 141 13.25 3.13 -15.76
C ARG A 141 12.08 2.25 -16.17
N LEU A 142 10.89 2.81 -16.24
CA LEU A 142 9.65 2.10 -16.59
C LEU A 142 9.32 2.30 -18.07
N ARG A 143 8.71 1.30 -18.69
CA ARG A 143 8.15 1.39 -20.04
C ARG A 143 6.64 1.16 -19.97
N ALA A 144 5.85 2.17 -20.31
CA ALA A 144 4.41 2.08 -20.32
C ALA A 144 3.84 2.90 -21.50
N GLY A 145 2.84 2.37 -22.18
CA GLY A 145 2.21 3.02 -23.34
C GLY A 145 3.20 3.41 -24.44
N GLY A 146 4.24 2.59 -24.68
CA GLY A 146 5.28 2.87 -25.69
C GLY A 146 6.31 3.95 -25.28
N ARG A 147 6.14 4.59 -24.12
CA ARG A 147 7.02 5.66 -23.62
C ARG A 147 7.88 5.18 -22.47
N ARG A 148 9.06 5.77 -22.32
CA ARG A 148 9.87 5.61 -21.11
C ARG A 148 9.45 6.66 -20.10
N LEU A 149 9.25 6.20 -18.86
CA LEU A 149 8.84 7.00 -17.71
C LEU A 149 9.91 6.95 -16.63
N ASP A 150 10.12 8.08 -15.98
CA ASP A 150 10.98 8.18 -14.83
C ASP A 150 10.30 7.60 -13.58
N VAL A 151 11.09 7.07 -12.65
CA VAL A 151 10.64 6.50 -11.39
C VAL A 151 11.34 7.21 -10.24
N HIS A 152 10.56 7.80 -9.35
CA HIS A 152 11.07 8.33 -8.08
C HIS A 152 11.23 7.21 -7.06
N ARG A 153 12.33 7.26 -6.31
CA ARG A 153 12.62 6.35 -5.21
C ARG A 153 12.57 7.08 -3.89
N TYR A 154 11.96 6.43 -2.94
CA TYR A 154 11.84 6.90 -1.56
C TYR A 154 12.27 5.82 -0.60
N GLY A 155 12.83 6.21 0.55
CA GLY A 155 13.20 5.29 1.62
C GLY A 155 12.91 5.89 2.99
N ARG A 156 12.69 5.03 3.97
CA ARG A 156 12.60 5.37 5.39
C ARG A 156 13.28 4.28 6.21
N LEU A 157 14.13 4.68 7.14
CA LEU A 157 14.78 3.81 8.10
C LEU A 157 14.01 3.79 9.43
N ALA A 158 14.13 2.71 10.19
CA ALA A 158 13.56 2.63 11.54
C ALA A 158 14.10 3.76 12.47
N ALA A 159 15.35 4.16 12.26
CA ALA A 159 16.00 5.25 13.00
C ALA A 159 15.64 6.66 12.52
N ASP A 160 14.90 6.81 11.41
CA ASP A 160 14.52 8.14 10.93
C ASP A 160 13.51 8.80 11.88
N PRO A 161 13.62 10.12 12.10
CA PRO A 161 12.62 10.84 12.87
C PRO A 161 11.26 10.78 12.18
N LEU A 162 10.21 10.72 12.98
CA LEU A 162 8.84 10.79 12.47
C LEU A 162 8.58 12.14 11.81
N PRO A 163 7.72 12.20 10.76
CA PRO A 163 7.32 13.46 10.15
C PRO A 163 6.70 14.41 11.18
N GLU A 164 6.99 15.70 11.07
CA GLU A 164 6.38 16.75 11.93
C GLU A 164 4.87 16.80 11.76
N GLU A 165 4.41 16.78 10.50
CA GLU A 165 2.98 16.69 10.17
C GLU A 165 2.61 15.23 9.93
N ARG A 166 1.76 14.69 10.79
CA ARG A 166 1.32 13.30 10.70
C ARG A 166 -0.15 13.19 10.33
N VAL A 167 -0.42 12.36 9.34
CA VAL A 167 -1.80 11.95 9.05
C VAL A 167 -2.31 11.05 10.18
N ARG A 168 -3.59 11.15 10.49
CA ARG A 168 -4.22 10.28 11.50
C ARG A 168 -4.18 8.81 11.05
N PRO A 169 -3.59 7.88 11.81
CA PRO A 169 -3.52 6.48 11.45
C PRO A 169 -4.90 5.85 11.20
N LEU A 170 -4.95 4.79 10.38
CA LEU A 170 -6.12 3.92 10.30
C LEU A 170 -6.07 2.89 11.44
N PRO A 171 -7.22 2.54 12.02
CA PRO A 171 -7.26 1.47 13.00
C PRO A 171 -7.09 0.11 12.32
N TRP A 172 -6.55 -0.84 13.07
CA TRP A 172 -6.59 -2.26 12.73
C TRP A 172 -7.96 -2.84 13.08
N ALA A 173 -8.41 -3.80 12.29
CA ALA A 173 -9.69 -4.50 12.52
C ALA A 173 -9.62 -5.42 13.75
N SER A 174 -8.43 -5.92 14.07
CA SER A 174 -8.12 -6.77 15.24
C SER A 174 -6.67 -6.57 15.64
N ASP A 175 -6.21 -7.28 16.67
CA ASP A 175 -4.79 -7.29 17.07
C ASP A 175 -3.91 -8.15 16.15
N ALA A 176 -4.51 -8.91 15.23
CA ALA A 176 -3.76 -9.70 14.25
C ALA A 176 -2.95 -8.80 13.31
N ARG A 177 -1.68 -9.09 13.18
CA ARG A 177 -0.71 -8.44 12.29
C ARG A 177 -0.15 -9.46 11.30
N PRO A 178 0.22 -9.07 10.07
CA PRO A 178 0.85 -10.00 9.12
C PRO A 178 2.13 -10.63 9.63
N TRP A 179 2.82 -9.97 10.55
CA TRP A 179 4.11 -10.39 11.13
C TRP A 179 4.02 -11.04 12.51
N ALA A 180 2.81 -11.26 13.05
CA ALA A 180 2.64 -11.75 14.43
C ALA A 180 3.23 -13.15 14.69
N ASP A 181 3.45 -13.92 13.64
CA ASP A 181 3.96 -15.30 13.69
C ASP A 181 5.42 -15.43 13.20
N ARG A 182 6.15 -14.29 13.05
CA ARG A 182 7.58 -14.27 12.68
C ARG A 182 8.52 -14.36 13.85
#